data_e67584f374dc70ef568296646e2f9f53
#
_entry.id   e67584f374dc70ef568296646e2f9f53
#
_cell.length_a   1.000
_cell.length_b   1.000
_cell.length_c   1.000
_cell.angle_alpha   90.00
_cell.angle_beta   90.00
_cell.angle_gamma   90.00
#
_symmetry.space_group_name_H-M   'P 1'
#
loop_
_entity.id
_entity.type
_entity.pdbx_description
1 polymer ?
#
loop_
_entity_poly.entity_id
_entity_poly.type
_entity_poly.pdbx_seq_one_letter_code
_entity_poly.pdbx_strand_id
1 'polypeptide(L)'
;MPSKIEKKQKAAKLRKPPRDFSYTQNRELSWLRFDNRVLDEAFDETVPLFERLKFVSIFESNLDEFLMVRVGGLSDLAELKKQPVDNKSNMTASEQVDAVMAEMPGLLTRWESIFKSIEDKLDALGVHRARIDSLTPEERTFVTRYFQAYVSPVISPLVIDPRHPFPNLRNGALYLACGLDGVTDEESLLGLIEIPTSMNRVVEIPSPTGTYSYILLEDVILACLDSCFGSYKPLDRALIRVTRNAD
;
A
#
# COMPACT_ATOMS: atom_id res chain seq x y z
N MET A 1 39.89 -52.62 -17.04
CA MET A 1 39.59 -51.24 -16.66
C MET A 1 38.78 -50.61 -17.78
N PRO A 2 37.62 -50.02 -17.54
CA PRO A 2 36.82 -49.41 -18.61
C PRO A 2 37.54 -48.20 -19.22
N SER A 3 37.49 -48.08 -20.55
CA SER A 3 38.17 -47.06 -21.31
C SER A 3 37.66 -45.64 -20.96
N LYS A 4 38.49 -44.61 -21.16
CA LYS A 4 38.07 -43.18 -20.97
C LYS A 4 36.80 -42.81 -21.78
N ILE A 5 36.57 -43.53 -22.88
CA ILE A 5 35.41 -43.34 -23.76
C ILE A 5 34.14 -43.92 -23.10
N GLU A 6 34.21 -45.14 -22.50
CA GLU A 6 33.07 -45.71 -21.78
C GLU A 6 32.69 -44.92 -20.52
N LYS A 7 33.66 -44.33 -19.81
CA LYS A 7 33.40 -43.44 -18.68
C LYS A 7 32.72 -42.12 -19.14
N LYS A 8 33.10 -41.54 -20.29
CA LYS A 8 32.45 -40.38 -20.86
C LYS A 8 31.01 -40.68 -21.36
N GLN A 9 30.80 -41.84 -21.97
CA GLN A 9 29.47 -42.26 -22.42
C GLN A 9 28.54 -42.61 -21.24
N LYS A 10 29.06 -43.20 -20.18
CA LYS A 10 28.30 -43.44 -18.94
C LYS A 10 27.95 -42.14 -18.19
N ALA A 11 28.86 -41.14 -18.20
CA ALA A 11 28.59 -39.81 -17.64
C ALA A 11 27.59 -38.99 -18.48
N ALA A 12 27.56 -39.16 -19.81
CA ALA A 12 26.59 -38.56 -20.68
C ALA A 12 25.18 -39.15 -20.53
N LYS A 13 25.07 -40.46 -20.21
CA LYS A 13 23.78 -41.14 -19.93
C LYS A 13 23.17 -40.78 -18.58
N LEU A 14 23.89 -40.12 -17.69
CA LEU A 14 23.43 -39.73 -16.34
C LEU A 14 22.99 -38.29 -16.22
N ARG A 15 23.07 -37.49 -17.29
CA ARG A 15 22.46 -36.15 -17.27
C ARG A 15 20.95 -36.32 -17.40
N LYS A 16 20.25 -36.09 -16.29
CA LYS A 16 18.79 -35.94 -16.33
C LYS A 16 18.45 -34.87 -17.42
N PRO A 17 17.43 -35.13 -18.23
CA PRO A 17 16.98 -34.10 -19.18
C PRO A 17 16.71 -32.79 -18.42
N PRO A 18 16.93 -31.65 -19.06
CA PRO A 18 16.56 -30.39 -18.44
C PRO A 18 15.10 -30.46 -17.99
N ARG A 19 14.82 -30.00 -16.77
CA ARG A 19 13.47 -29.95 -16.24
C ARG A 19 12.63 -29.07 -17.16
N ASP A 20 11.50 -29.59 -17.61
CA ASP A 20 10.47 -28.80 -18.26
C ASP A 20 9.65 -28.09 -17.17
N PHE A 21 9.59 -26.77 -17.20
CA PHE A 21 8.81 -25.93 -16.28
C PHE A 21 7.53 -25.40 -16.91
N SER A 22 7.23 -25.72 -18.17
CA SER A 22 6.07 -25.20 -18.92
C SER A 22 4.72 -25.55 -18.27
N TYR A 23 4.66 -26.64 -17.51
CA TYR A 23 3.46 -27.10 -16.78
C TYR A 23 3.41 -26.66 -15.31
N THR A 24 4.40 -25.88 -14.85
CA THR A 24 4.47 -25.39 -13.47
C THR A 24 4.35 -23.89 -13.45
N GLN A 25 4.02 -23.36 -12.30
CA GLN A 25 3.88 -21.94 -12.05
C GLN A 25 4.69 -21.54 -10.83
N ASN A 26 5.26 -20.34 -10.85
CA ASN A 26 5.87 -19.75 -9.68
C ASN A 26 4.81 -19.60 -8.57
N ARG A 27 5.18 -19.94 -7.35
CA ARG A 27 4.27 -19.96 -6.21
C ARG A 27 3.78 -18.56 -5.85
N GLU A 28 4.63 -17.53 -5.93
CA GLU A 28 4.28 -16.17 -5.56
C GLU A 28 3.33 -15.54 -6.60
N LEU A 29 3.57 -15.79 -7.89
CA LEU A 29 2.64 -15.38 -8.96
C LEU A 29 1.30 -16.12 -8.86
N SER A 30 1.32 -17.39 -8.45
CA SER A 30 0.10 -18.14 -8.18
C SER A 30 -0.70 -17.55 -7.03
N TRP A 31 -0.01 -17.07 -6.00
CA TRP A 31 -0.62 -16.41 -4.86
C TRP A 31 -1.31 -15.09 -5.27
N LEU A 32 -0.65 -14.26 -6.08
CA LEU A 32 -1.28 -13.03 -6.61
C LEU A 32 -2.55 -13.33 -7.43
N ARG A 33 -2.54 -14.42 -8.22
CA ARG A 33 -3.75 -14.85 -8.94
C ARG A 33 -4.85 -15.33 -8.01
N PHE A 34 -4.50 -15.97 -6.89
CA PHE A 34 -5.48 -16.29 -5.85
C PHE A 34 -6.09 -15.03 -5.25
N ASP A 35 -5.27 -14.06 -4.85
CA ASP A 35 -5.76 -12.82 -4.25
C ASP A 35 -6.58 -11.98 -5.25
N ASN A 36 -6.21 -12.01 -6.54
CA ASN A 36 -7.03 -11.40 -7.60
C ASN A 36 -8.46 -12.01 -7.68
N ARG A 37 -8.65 -13.29 -7.30
CA ARG A 37 -10.00 -13.88 -7.22
C ARG A 37 -10.81 -13.38 -6.02
N VAL A 38 -10.15 -12.88 -4.98
CA VAL A 38 -10.83 -12.16 -3.88
C VAL A 38 -11.47 -10.88 -4.41
N LEU A 39 -10.81 -10.22 -5.38
CA LEU A 39 -11.40 -9.07 -6.09
C LEU A 39 -12.56 -9.48 -7.02
N ASP A 40 -12.62 -10.72 -7.52
CA ASP A 40 -13.77 -11.19 -8.28
C ASP A 40 -15.04 -11.16 -7.43
N GLU A 41 -14.97 -11.57 -6.14
CA GLU A 41 -16.09 -11.50 -5.19
C GLU A 41 -16.50 -10.04 -4.90
N ALA A 42 -15.53 -9.13 -4.82
CA ALA A 42 -15.80 -7.71 -4.65
C ALA A 42 -16.45 -7.09 -5.91
N PHE A 43 -16.16 -7.62 -7.09
CA PHE A 43 -16.72 -7.16 -8.37
C PHE A 43 -18.11 -7.73 -8.64
N ASP A 44 -18.43 -8.93 -8.17
CA ASP A 44 -19.68 -9.62 -8.43
C ASP A 44 -20.89 -8.84 -7.84
N GLU A 45 -21.78 -8.38 -8.70
CA GLU A 45 -22.97 -7.61 -8.31
C GLU A 45 -24.06 -8.44 -7.61
N THR A 46 -23.98 -9.76 -7.63
CA THR A 46 -24.86 -10.64 -6.89
C THR A 46 -24.50 -10.70 -5.40
N VAL A 47 -23.29 -10.29 -5.03
CA VAL A 47 -22.81 -10.18 -3.64
C VAL A 47 -23.34 -8.87 -3.04
N PRO A 48 -23.90 -8.89 -1.80
CA PRO A 48 -24.36 -7.67 -1.13
C PRO A 48 -23.29 -6.60 -1.00
N LEU A 49 -23.65 -5.33 -1.20
CA LEU A 49 -22.70 -4.22 -1.31
C LEU A 49 -21.68 -4.11 -0.16
N PHE A 50 -22.12 -4.28 1.10
CA PHE A 50 -21.21 -4.25 2.25
C PHE A 50 -20.29 -5.48 2.33
N GLU A 51 -20.72 -6.63 1.82
CA GLU A 51 -19.84 -7.79 1.72
C GLU A 51 -18.79 -7.57 0.62
N ARG A 52 -19.15 -6.95 -0.49
CA ARG A 52 -18.18 -6.53 -1.53
C ARG A 52 -17.12 -5.59 -0.96
N LEU A 53 -17.51 -4.62 -0.11
CA LEU A 53 -16.57 -3.74 0.59
C LEU A 53 -15.62 -4.53 1.51
N LYS A 54 -16.10 -5.58 2.19
CA LYS A 54 -15.24 -6.48 2.97
C LYS A 54 -14.23 -7.22 2.12
N PHE A 55 -14.61 -7.71 0.93
CA PHE A 55 -13.68 -8.37 0.02
C PHE A 55 -12.57 -7.45 -0.46
N VAL A 56 -12.88 -6.17 -0.72
CA VAL A 56 -11.86 -5.13 -1.01
C VAL A 56 -10.85 -5.00 0.14
N SER A 57 -11.32 -4.98 1.39
CA SER A 57 -10.47 -4.91 2.57
C SER A 57 -9.66 -6.20 2.80
N ILE A 58 -10.24 -7.37 2.53
CA ILE A 58 -9.55 -8.66 2.63
C ILE A 58 -8.41 -8.73 1.61
N PHE A 59 -8.65 -8.30 0.38
CA PHE A 59 -7.59 -8.24 -0.66
C PHE A 59 -6.41 -7.39 -0.19
N GLU A 60 -6.66 -6.17 0.30
CA GLU A 60 -5.59 -5.27 0.78
C GLU A 60 -4.81 -5.89 1.94
N SER A 61 -5.52 -6.46 2.91
CA SER A 61 -4.91 -7.10 4.08
C SER A 61 -4.04 -8.30 3.71
N ASN A 62 -4.52 -9.13 2.77
CA ASN A 62 -3.77 -10.25 2.22
C ASN A 62 -2.53 -9.78 1.48
N LEU A 63 -2.66 -8.74 0.66
CA LEU A 63 -1.55 -8.17 -0.11
C LEU A 63 -0.47 -7.59 0.80
N ASP A 64 -0.85 -6.88 1.85
CA ASP A 64 0.08 -6.38 2.86
C ASP A 64 0.89 -7.50 3.51
N GLU A 65 0.22 -8.56 3.98
CA GLU A 65 0.90 -9.70 4.59
C GLU A 65 1.82 -10.41 3.60
N PHE A 66 1.38 -10.57 2.35
CA PHE A 66 2.18 -11.14 1.28
C PHE A 66 3.45 -10.33 1.02
N LEU A 67 3.34 -8.99 0.93
CA LEU A 67 4.48 -8.11 0.73
C LEU A 67 5.45 -8.16 1.92
N MET A 68 4.94 -8.09 3.16
CA MET A 68 5.76 -8.13 4.36
C MET A 68 6.52 -9.45 4.53
N VAL A 69 5.83 -10.57 4.35
CA VAL A 69 6.38 -11.88 4.71
C VAL A 69 7.05 -12.55 3.50
N ARG A 70 6.34 -12.61 2.37
CA ARG A 70 6.81 -13.39 1.21
C ARG A 70 7.79 -12.61 0.35
N VAL A 71 7.43 -11.39 -0.02
CA VAL A 71 8.28 -10.53 -0.85
C VAL A 71 9.47 -10.03 -0.03
N GLY A 72 9.26 -9.70 1.25
CA GLY A 72 10.34 -9.36 2.18
C GLY A 72 11.41 -10.46 2.23
N GLY A 73 11.01 -11.70 2.55
CA GLY A 73 11.95 -12.83 2.58
C GLY A 73 12.61 -13.14 1.23
N LEU A 74 11.92 -12.92 0.10
CA LEU A 74 12.55 -13.03 -1.22
C LEU A 74 13.56 -11.90 -1.47
N SER A 75 13.29 -10.69 -0.99
CA SER A 75 14.21 -9.55 -1.13
C SER A 75 15.51 -9.81 -0.37
N ASP A 76 15.45 -10.36 0.85
CA ASP A 76 16.65 -10.75 1.60
C ASP A 76 17.46 -11.84 0.86
N LEU A 77 16.78 -12.82 0.27
CA LEU A 77 17.44 -13.85 -0.54
C LEU A 77 18.04 -13.28 -1.83
N ALA A 78 17.47 -12.21 -2.37
CA ALA A 78 17.96 -11.54 -3.57
C ALA A 78 19.30 -10.80 -3.32
N GLU A 79 19.59 -10.39 -2.09
CA GLU A 79 20.86 -9.74 -1.71
C GLU A 79 22.03 -10.73 -1.62
N LEU A 80 21.75 -12.04 -1.60
CA LEU A 80 22.79 -13.06 -1.48
C LEU A 80 23.64 -13.14 -2.77
N LYS A 81 24.97 -13.25 -2.65
CA LYS A 81 25.89 -13.47 -3.80
C LYS A 81 25.54 -14.69 -4.64
N LYS A 82 24.93 -15.72 -4.02
CA LYS A 82 24.43 -16.91 -4.67
C LYS A 82 22.97 -17.09 -4.29
N GLN A 83 22.10 -16.59 -5.11
CA GLN A 83 20.67 -16.67 -4.88
C GLN A 83 20.17 -18.12 -5.03
N PRO A 84 19.22 -18.55 -4.18
CA PRO A 84 18.51 -19.79 -4.41
C PRO A 84 17.65 -19.69 -5.67
N VAL A 85 17.44 -20.83 -6.32
CA VAL A 85 16.59 -20.93 -7.51
C VAL A 85 15.34 -21.72 -7.14
N ASP A 86 14.16 -21.18 -7.44
CA ASP A 86 12.90 -21.86 -7.22
C ASP A 86 12.81 -23.13 -8.07
N ASN A 87 12.43 -24.24 -7.45
CA ASN A 87 12.44 -25.54 -8.09
C ASN A 87 11.21 -25.81 -8.99
N LYS A 88 10.27 -24.86 -9.08
CA LYS A 88 9.04 -24.95 -9.89
C LYS A 88 9.07 -24.04 -11.10
N SER A 89 9.67 -22.86 -11.00
CA SER A 89 9.74 -21.87 -12.07
C SER A 89 11.15 -21.67 -12.61
N ASN A 90 12.17 -22.20 -11.94
CA ASN A 90 13.59 -21.94 -12.25
C ASN A 90 14.01 -20.47 -12.14
N MET A 91 13.24 -19.66 -11.42
CA MET A 91 13.52 -18.23 -11.19
C MET A 91 14.43 -18.07 -9.97
N THR A 92 15.37 -17.16 -10.03
CA THR A 92 16.13 -16.67 -8.87
C THR A 92 15.23 -15.84 -7.95
N ALA A 93 15.68 -15.50 -6.75
CA ALA A 93 14.93 -14.66 -5.84
C ALA A 93 14.67 -13.27 -6.45
N SER A 94 15.66 -12.62 -7.07
CA SER A 94 15.49 -11.35 -7.78
C SER A 94 14.44 -11.44 -8.89
N GLU A 95 14.51 -12.45 -9.75
CA GLU A 95 13.56 -12.64 -10.84
C GLU A 95 12.13 -12.84 -10.33
N GLN A 96 11.96 -13.48 -9.15
CA GLN A 96 10.65 -13.62 -8.53
C GLN A 96 10.13 -12.28 -7.99
N VAL A 97 10.97 -11.48 -7.32
CA VAL A 97 10.61 -10.13 -6.85
C VAL A 97 10.21 -9.25 -8.04
N ASP A 98 11.03 -9.22 -9.10
CA ASP A 98 10.76 -8.42 -10.30
C ASP A 98 9.44 -8.80 -10.96
N ALA A 99 9.15 -10.11 -11.06
CA ALA A 99 7.91 -10.62 -11.63
C ALA A 99 6.68 -10.26 -10.77
N VAL A 100 6.79 -10.33 -9.45
CA VAL A 100 5.73 -9.90 -8.53
C VAL A 100 5.47 -8.40 -8.70
N MET A 101 6.54 -7.57 -8.69
CA MET A 101 6.40 -6.12 -8.84
C MET A 101 5.82 -5.72 -10.19
N ALA A 102 6.07 -6.49 -11.25
CA ALA A 102 5.49 -6.25 -12.57
C ALA A 102 3.96 -6.48 -12.62
N GLU A 103 3.42 -7.41 -11.80
CA GLU A 103 1.98 -7.68 -11.71
C GLU A 103 1.23 -6.64 -10.85
N MET A 104 1.90 -5.97 -9.92
CA MET A 104 1.28 -5.07 -8.93
C MET A 104 0.46 -3.93 -9.55
N PRO A 105 0.94 -3.17 -10.57
CA PRO A 105 0.17 -2.05 -11.11
C PRO A 105 -1.20 -2.46 -11.64
N GLY A 106 -1.29 -3.63 -12.31
CA GLY A 106 -2.54 -4.16 -12.82
C GLY A 106 -3.54 -4.51 -11.72
N LEU A 107 -3.06 -5.14 -10.65
CA LEU A 107 -3.87 -5.50 -9.49
C LEU A 107 -4.39 -4.27 -8.73
N LEU A 108 -3.52 -3.29 -8.50
CA LEU A 108 -3.90 -2.05 -7.81
C LEU A 108 -4.90 -1.21 -8.62
N THR A 109 -4.71 -1.08 -9.94
CA THR A 109 -5.67 -0.40 -10.82
C THR A 109 -7.04 -1.08 -10.79
N ARG A 110 -7.06 -2.41 -10.79
CA ARG A 110 -8.31 -3.17 -10.68
C ARG A 110 -8.99 -2.94 -9.32
N TRP A 111 -8.24 -3.02 -8.23
CA TRP A 111 -8.71 -2.75 -6.88
C TRP A 111 -9.32 -1.35 -6.76
N GLU A 112 -8.63 -0.31 -7.22
CA GLU A 112 -9.11 1.08 -7.22
C GLU A 112 -10.43 1.24 -7.99
N SER A 113 -10.53 0.61 -9.16
CA SER A 113 -11.75 0.65 -10.00
C SER A 113 -12.94 0.01 -9.28
N ILE A 114 -12.74 -1.15 -8.64
CA ILE A 114 -13.79 -1.85 -7.89
C ILE A 114 -14.20 -1.03 -6.66
N PHE A 115 -13.22 -0.53 -5.89
CA PHE A 115 -13.48 0.29 -4.71
C PHE A 115 -14.27 1.55 -5.07
N LYS A 116 -13.89 2.25 -6.13
CA LYS A 116 -14.61 3.41 -6.62
C LYS A 116 -16.06 3.07 -7.00
N SER A 117 -16.28 1.97 -7.71
CA SER A 117 -17.64 1.51 -8.06
C SER A 117 -18.49 1.23 -6.81
N ILE A 118 -17.88 0.73 -5.73
CA ILE A 118 -18.57 0.50 -4.45
C ILE A 118 -18.86 1.84 -3.76
N GLU A 119 -17.91 2.79 -3.72
CA GLU A 119 -18.13 4.14 -3.19
C GLU A 119 -19.30 4.84 -3.91
N ASP A 120 -19.35 4.78 -5.25
CA ASP A 120 -20.42 5.39 -6.05
C ASP A 120 -21.80 4.78 -5.70
N LYS A 121 -21.87 3.47 -5.45
CA LYS A 121 -23.10 2.79 -5.03
C LYS A 121 -23.50 3.14 -3.59
N LEU A 122 -22.53 3.29 -2.69
CA LEU A 122 -22.78 3.74 -1.31
C LEU A 122 -23.31 5.17 -1.29
N ASP A 123 -22.74 6.04 -2.11
CA ASP A 123 -23.20 7.42 -2.27
C ASP A 123 -24.66 7.48 -2.73
N ALA A 124 -25.04 6.67 -3.73
CA ALA A 124 -26.42 6.54 -4.20
C ALA A 124 -27.39 6.02 -3.11
N LEU A 125 -26.89 5.32 -2.10
CA LEU A 125 -27.66 4.85 -0.94
C LEU A 125 -27.66 5.85 0.24
N GLY A 126 -27.07 7.04 0.05
CA GLY A 126 -27.00 8.09 1.08
C GLY A 126 -25.83 7.95 2.04
N VAL A 127 -24.82 7.14 1.74
CA VAL A 127 -23.56 7.04 2.48
C VAL A 127 -22.49 7.83 1.73
N HIS A 128 -22.30 9.07 2.10
CA HIS A 128 -21.49 10.04 1.37
C HIS A 128 -20.10 10.22 2.01
N ARG A 129 -19.04 10.05 1.22
CA ARG A 129 -17.68 10.43 1.60
C ARG A 129 -17.38 11.84 1.16
N ALA A 130 -17.27 12.75 2.12
CA ALA A 130 -16.82 14.11 1.85
C ALA A 130 -15.33 14.12 1.48
N ARG A 131 -14.98 14.85 0.41
CA ARG A 131 -13.60 15.03 -0.08
C ARG A 131 -13.20 16.49 0.07
N ILE A 132 -11.94 16.76 0.34
CA ILE A 132 -11.41 18.10 0.63
C ILE A 132 -11.81 19.12 -0.45
N ASP A 133 -11.73 18.71 -1.71
CA ASP A 133 -11.97 19.59 -2.86
C ASP A 133 -13.45 19.93 -3.07
N SER A 134 -14.35 19.15 -2.45
CA SER A 134 -15.82 19.32 -2.59
C SER A 134 -16.54 19.69 -1.29
N LEU A 135 -15.80 20.00 -0.21
CA LEU A 135 -16.39 20.43 1.06
C LEU A 135 -17.20 21.72 0.90
N THR A 136 -18.44 21.69 1.36
CA THR A 136 -19.27 22.91 1.52
C THR A 136 -18.66 23.83 2.57
N PRO A 137 -19.04 25.12 2.62
CA PRO A 137 -18.57 26.05 3.65
C PRO A 137 -18.87 25.57 5.08
N GLU A 138 -20.01 24.94 5.30
CA GLU A 138 -20.46 24.39 6.58
C GLU A 138 -19.59 23.19 6.99
N GLU A 139 -19.37 22.26 6.07
CA GLU A 139 -18.49 21.09 6.29
C GLU A 139 -17.05 21.53 6.55
N ARG A 140 -16.53 22.50 5.80
CA ARG A 140 -15.20 23.06 6.02
C ARG A 140 -15.08 23.70 7.40
N THR A 141 -16.12 24.41 7.85
CA THR A 141 -16.17 24.99 9.20
C THR A 141 -16.14 23.91 10.26
N PHE A 142 -16.92 22.82 10.07
CA PHE A 142 -16.94 21.67 10.97
C PHE A 142 -15.56 21.00 11.02
N VAL A 143 -14.96 20.68 9.86
CA VAL A 143 -13.65 20.03 9.76
C VAL A 143 -12.56 20.85 10.46
N THR A 144 -12.55 22.16 10.25
CA THR A 144 -11.58 23.06 10.91
C THR A 144 -11.73 23.06 12.42
N ARG A 145 -12.96 23.13 12.93
CA ARG A 145 -13.23 23.07 14.38
C ARG A 145 -12.87 21.71 14.97
N TYR A 146 -13.22 20.63 14.28
CA TYR A 146 -12.88 19.28 14.69
C TYR A 146 -11.36 19.09 14.77
N PHE A 147 -10.64 19.55 13.74
CA PHE A 147 -9.18 19.51 13.73
C PHE A 147 -8.59 20.25 14.93
N GLN A 148 -9.00 21.49 15.18
CA GLN A 148 -8.48 22.30 16.28
C GLN A 148 -8.78 21.71 17.66
N ALA A 149 -9.97 21.17 17.85
CA ALA A 149 -10.41 20.66 19.14
C ALA A 149 -9.85 19.27 19.49
N TYR A 150 -9.74 18.39 18.50
CA TYR A 150 -9.47 16.97 18.74
C TYR A 150 -8.20 16.45 18.08
N VAL A 151 -7.86 16.92 16.87
CA VAL A 151 -6.76 16.35 16.08
C VAL A 151 -5.44 17.05 16.38
N SER A 152 -5.42 18.37 16.34
CA SER A 152 -4.21 19.18 16.57
C SER A 152 -3.49 18.87 17.88
N PRO A 153 -4.17 18.61 19.02
CA PRO A 153 -3.49 18.25 20.27
C PRO A 153 -2.85 16.85 20.28
N VAL A 154 -3.21 15.98 19.32
CA VAL A 154 -2.79 14.56 19.28
C VAL A 154 -1.68 14.33 18.27
N ILE A 155 -1.65 15.09 17.18
CA ILE A 155 -0.63 14.93 16.14
C ILE A 155 0.71 15.55 16.56
N SER A 156 1.80 15.00 16.04
CA SER A 156 3.17 15.50 16.26
C SER A 156 3.86 15.69 14.91
N PRO A 157 3.68 16.87 14.27
CA PRO A 157 4.34 17.18 13.02
C PRO A 157 5.86 17.17 13.18
N LEU A 158 6.57 16.49 12.28
CA LEU A 158 8.04 16.42 12.22
C LEU A 158 8.53 17.21 11.02
N VAL A 159 9.55 18.03 11.21
CA VAL A 159 10.32 18.68 10.14
C VAL A 159 11.66 17.96 10.03
N ILE A 160 11.91 17.38 8.86
CA ILE A 160 13.13 16.63 8.56
C ILE A 160 14.02 17.50 7.69
N ASP A 161 15.20 17.74 8.20
CA ASP A 161 16.29 18.47 7.58
C ASP A 161 17.32 17.45 7.02
N PRO A 162 17.89 17.66 5.83
CA PRO A 162 18.90 16.75 5.25
C PRO A 162 20.12 16.46 6.16
N ARG A 163 20.38 17.33 7.16
CA ARG A 163 21.48 17.17 8.11
C ARG A 163 21.17 16.17 9.24
N HIS A 164 19.93 15.77 9.40
CA HIS A 164 19.50 14.82 10.43
C HIS A 164 19.16 13.45 9.81
N PRO A 165 19.38 12.35 10.54
CA PRO A 165 18.97 11.02 10.08
C PRO A 165 17.47 10.98 9.81
N PHE A 166 17.07 10.32 8.74
CA PHE A 166 15.65 10.10 8.45
C PHE A 166 15.00 9.28 9.58
N PRO A 167 13.83 9.68 10.09
CA PRO A 167 13.18 8.99 11.21
C PRO A 167 12.79 7.56 10.81
N ASN A 168 12.83 6.66 11.80
CA ASN A 168 12.36 5.29 11.59
C ASN A 168 10.83 5.27 11.59
N LEU A 169 10.22 5.32 10.39
CA LEU A 169 8.78 5.27 10.23
C LEU A 169 8.24 3.91 10.71
N ARG A 170 7.12 3.91 11.40
CA ARG A 170 6.47 2.70 11.92
C ARG A 170 5.88 1.88 10.77
N ASN A 171 6.12 0.56 10.78
CA ASN A 171 5.60 -0.36 9.76
C ASN A 171 4.06 -0.33 9.72
N GLY A 172 3.51 -0.26 8.52
CA GLY A 172 2.07 -0.22 8.27
C GLY A 172 1.36 1.07 8.68
N ALA A 173 2.06 2.03 9.31
CA ALA A 173 1.46 3.31 9.67
C ALA A 173 1.31 4.22 8.46
N LEU A 174 0.25 5.04 8.51
CA LEU A 174 -0.07 6.02 7.50
C LEU A 174 0.54 7.37 7.89
N TYR A 175 1.19 8.03 6.94
CA TYR A 175 1.82 9.32 7.12
C TYR A 175 1.36 10.30 6.04
N LEU A 176 1.14 11.54 6.43
CA LEU A 176 1.06 12.65 5.50
C LEU A 176 2.48 13.23 5.35
N ALA A 177 3.01 13.21 4.13
CA ALA A 177 4.30 13.79 3.77
C ALA A 177 4.08 15.04 2.93
N CYS A 178 4.89 16.09 3.15
CA CYS A 178 4.86 17.30 2.33
C CYS A 178 6.25 17.92 2.20
N GLY A 179 6.54 18.49 1.05
CA GLY A 179 7.64 19.44 0.93
C GLY A 179 7.33 20.69 1.76
N LEU A 180 8.32 21.25 2.44
CA LEU A 180 8.17 22.49 3.18
C LEU A 180 9.06 23.56 2.56
N ASP A 181 8.49 24.76 2.40
CA ASP A 181 9.24 25.94 1.99
C ASP A 181 10.21 26.33 3.12
N GLY A 182 11.52 26.27 2.84
CA GLY A 182 12.55 26.58 3.81
C GLY A 182 12.72 28.09 4.00
N VAL A 183 13.37 28.47 5.10
CA VAL A 183 13.72 29.86 5.37
C VAL A 183 14.79 30.39 4.37
N THR A 184 15.46 29.48 3.68
CA THR A 184 16.47 29.79 2.63
C THR A 184 16.21 28.94 1.41
N ASP A 185 16.37 29.50 0.21
CA ASP A 185 16.12 28.85 -1.10
C ASP A 185 16.98 27.59 -1.38
N GLU A 186 17.90 27.24 -0.50
CA GLU A 186 18.84 26.11 -0.67
C GLU A 186 18.45 24.84 0.10
N GLU A 187 17.45 24.87 0.99
CA GLU A 187 17.11 23.72 1.86
C GLU A 187 15.73 23.13 1.51
N SER A 188 15.73 21.95 0.92
CA SER A 188 14.52 21.14 0.77
C SER A 188 14.20 20.45 2.10
N LEU A 189 13.18 20.92 2.80
CA LEU A 189 12.70 20.33 4.05
C LEU A 189 11.52 19.39 3.77
N LEU A 190 11.43 18.30 4.54
CA LEU A 190 10.33 17.37 4.48
C LEU A 190 9.49 17.43 5.77
N GLY A 191 8.21 17.74 5.63
CA GLY A 191 7.23 17.61 6.70
C GLY A 191 6.63 16.21 6.75
N LEU A 192 6.52 15.63 7.93
CA LEU A 192 5.82 14.36 8.15
C LEU A 192 4.86 14.47 9.32
N ILE A 193 3.64 13.94 9.14
CA ILE A 193 2.63 13.79 10.18
C ILE A 193 2.15 12.34 10.18
N GLU A 194 2.35 11.62 11.27
CA GLU A 194 1.75 10.30 11.44
C GLU A 194 0.25 10.44 11.69
N ILE A 195 -0.58 9.70 10.96
CA ILE A 195 -2.01 9.65 11.21
C ILE A 195 -2.26 8.84 12.48
N PRO A 196 -2.84 9.45 13.53
CA PRO A 196 -2.94 8.80 14.84
C PRO A 196 -3.93 7.63 14.82
N THR A 197 -3.45 6.46 15.21
CA THR A 197 -4.27 5.24 15.35
C THR A 197 -5.12 5.21 16.64
N SER A 198 -4.89 6.15 17.54
CA SER A 198 -5.70 6.34 18.76
C SER A 198 -7.04 7.03 18.50
N MET A 199 -7.24 7.55 17.31
CA MET A 199 -8.48 8.20 16.87
C MET A 199 -9.21 7.35 15.83
N ASN A 200 -10.53 7.51 15.76
CA ASN A 200 -11.30 6.94 14.66
C ASN A 200 -10.89 7.56 13.34
N ARG A 201 -10.54 6.72 12.36
CA ARG A 201 -10.17 7.18 11.02
C ARG A 201 -11.36 7.77 10.26
N VAL A 202 -12.58 7.28 10.54
CA VAL A 202 -13.82 7.80 9.96
C VAL A 202 -14.39 8.84 10.90
N VAL A 203 -14.48 10.09 10.43
CA VAL A 203 -15.02 11.23 11.15
C VAL A 203 -16.40 11.56 10.56
N GLU A 204 -17.45 11.39 11.34
CA GLU A 204 -18.81 11.69 10.92
C GLU A 204 -19.01 13.21 10.81
N ILE A 205 -19.59 13.65 9.70
CA ILE A 205 -19.94 15.05 9.45
C ILE A 205 -21.44 15.19 9.64
N PRO A 206 -21.93 16.25 10.33
CA PRO A 206 -23.35 16.57 10.39
C PRO A 206 -23.99 16.64 9.01
N SER A 207 -25.00 15.80 8.78
CA SER A 207 -25.66 15.63 7.49
C SER A 207 -27.19 15.68 7.67
N PRO A 208 -27.97 15.97 6.60
CA PRO A 208 -29.43 15.93 6.63
C PRO A 208 -29.98 14.57 7.07
N THR A 209 -31.19 14.55 7.63
CA THR A 209 -31.85 13.32 8.05
C THR A 209 -31.97 12.32 6.89
N GLY A 210 -31.55 11.11 7.10
CA GLY A 210 -31.60 10.03 6.12
C GLY A 210 -30.34 9.86 5.28
N THR A 211 -29.31 10.67 5.52
CA THR A 211 -27.99 10.53 4.91
C THR A 211 -26.92 10.37 5.98
N TYR A 212 -25.82 9.70 5.63
CA TYR A 212 -24.64 9.55 6.47
C TYR A 212 -23.43 10.10 5.74
N SER A 213 -22.87 11.19 6.25
CA SER A 213 -21.68 11.82 5.65
C SER A 213 -20.47 11.65 6.54
N TYR A 214 -19.34 11.36 5.95
CA TYR A 214 -18.09 11.18 6.68
C TYR A 214 -16.89 11.72 5.89
N ILE A 215 -15.83 12.04 6.61
CA ILE A 215 -14.51 12.38 6.07
C ILE A 215 -13.46 11.49 6.73
N LEU A 216 -12.38 11.17 6.04
CA LEU A 216 -11.27 10.43 6.64
C LEU A 216 -10.38 11.36 7.46
N LEU A 217 -9.79 10.85 8.53
CA LEU A 217 -8.94 11.62 9.43
C LEU A 217 -7.73 12.24 8.73
N GLU A 218 -7.13 11.51 7.78
CA GLU A 218 -6.07 12.04 6.92
C GLU A 218 -6.54 13.22 6.07
N ASP A 219 -7.77 13.21 5.58
CA ASP A 219 -8.36 14.33 4.82
C ASP A 219 -8.64 15.55 5.73
N VAL A 220 -9.02 15.31 7.01
CA VAL A 220 -9.15 16.37 8.03
C VAL A 220 -7.80 17.06 8.28
N ILE A 221 -6.73 16.27 8.46
CA ILE A 221 -5.38 16.80 8.69
C ILE A 221 -4.92 17.56 7.45
N LEU A 222 -5.14 16.99 6.27
CA LEU A 222 -4.77 17.58 4.99
C LEU A 222 -5.48 18.91 4.73
N ALA A 223 -6.77 19.03 5.11
CA ALA A 223 -7.52 20.29 4.99
C ALA A 223 -6.98 21.42 5.88
N CYS A 224 -6.25 21.07 6.96
CA CYS A 224 -5.68 22.01 7.92
C CYS A 224 -4.15 22.02 7.93
N LEU A 225 -3.51 21.47 6.88
CA LEU A 225 -2.07 21.24 6.79
C LEU A 225 -1.25 22.52 7.00
N ASP A 226 -1.72 23.65 6.49
CA ASP A 226 -1.05 24.95 6.60
C ASP A 226 -0.84 25.39 8.06
N SER A 227 -1.63 24.86 8.99
CA SER A 227 -1.50 25.16 10.42
C SER A 227 -0.61 24.19 11.19
N CYS A 228 -0.11 23.13 10.54
CA CYS A 228 0.60 22.05 11.21
C CYS A 228 2.10 22.32 11.43
N PHE A 229 2.74 23.12 10.58
CA PHE A 229 4.18 23.28 10.55
C PHE A 229 4.69 24.68 10.98
N GLY A 230 3.88 25.42 11.72
CA GLY A 230 4.26 26.72 12.24
C GLY A 230 4.57 27.75 11.16
N SER A 231 5.83 28.18 11.04
CA SER A 231 6.26 29.16 10.03
C SER A 231 6.59 28.56 8.65
N TYR A 232 6.68 27.24 8.53
CA TYR A 232 6.95 26.58 7.27
C TYR A 232 5.66 26.44 6.45
N LYS A 233 5.74 26.72 5.15
CA LYS A 233 4.61 26.58 4.25
C LYS A 233 4.66 25.22 3.55
N PRO A 234 3.61 24.36 3.69
CA PRO A 234 3.52 23.14 2.94
C PRO A 234 3.38 23.40 1.43
N LEU A 235 4.16 22.67 0.66
CA LEU A 235 4.13 22.64 -0.81
C LEU A 235 3.38 21.39 -1.31
N ASP A 236 4.07 20.56 -2.11
CA ASP A 236 3.52 19.27 -2.57
C ASP A 236 3.26 18.35 -1.38
N ARG A 237 2.20 17.55 -1.47
CA ARG A 237 1.73 16.67 -0.41
C ARG A 237 1.38 15.29 -0.92
N ALA A 238 1.66 14.27 -0.14
CA ALA A 238 1.33 12.90 -0.42
C ALA A 238 0.95 12.14 0.85
N LEU A 239 -0.01 11.24 0.72
CA LEU A 239 -0.27 10.23 1.74
C LEU A 239 0.61 9.02 1.45
N ILE A 240 1.41 8.60 2.43
CA ILE A 240 2.35 7.50 2.27
C ILE A 240 2.14 6.44 3.35
N ARG A 241 2.43 5.21 2.99
CA ARG A 241 2.47 4.07 3.91
C ARG A 241 3.75 3.28 3.65
N VAL A 242 4.42 2.88 4.71
CA VAL A 242 5.66 2.10 4.62
C VAL A 242 5.37 0.68 5.04
N THR A 243 5.57 -0.26 4.13
CA THR A 243 5.55 -1.69 4.42
C THR A 243 6.99 -2.19 4.46
N ARG A 244 7.39 -2.81 5.56
CA ARG A 244 8.73 -3.39 5.75
C ARG A 244 8.66 -4.89 5.83
N ASN A 245 9.80 -5.54 5.60
CA ASN A 245 9.98 -6.95 5.92
C ASN A 245 9.57 -7.21 7.38
N ALA A 246 8.93 -8.37 7.62
CA ALA A 246 8.44 -8.75 8.96
C ALA A 246 9.56 -9.18 9.94
N ASP A 247 10.81 -9.35 9.44
CA ASP A 247 11.98 -9.77 10.23
C ASP A 247 12.72 -8.58 10.87
#